data_409bf333d62b32c66899d832d0d031b8
#
_entry.id   409bf333d62b32c66899d832d0d031b8
#
_cell.length_a   1.000
_cell.length_b   1.000
_cell.length_c   1.000
_cell.angle_alpha   90.00
_cell.angle_beta   90.00
_cell.angle_gamma   90.00
#
_symmetry.space_group_name_H-M   'P 1'
#
loop_
_entity.id
_entity.type
_entity.pdbx_description
1 polymer ?
#
loop_
_entity_poly.entity_id
_entity_poly.type
_entity_poly.pdbx_seq_one_letter_code
_entity_poly.pdbx_strand_id
1 'polypeptide(L)'
;MGLIGILVALALLMWLAYRGWSILMVAPIAGLAAAILAGEPILAHWTQTFMPGAARFVAQWFPIFLLGGLFGKLMDDSGSIASIAKYLTERLGTKRTILSVVLASAIVTYGGVSVFVAFFVLVPMAQQMFKAADIPRRLMPATIGLGAFTFTMTALPGTPAIQNAIPMPFFGTNAFAAPVL
;
A
#
# COMPACT_ATOMS: atom_id res chain seq x y z
N MET A 1 10.91 28.84 -0.60
CA MET A 1 9.65 28.74 0.19
C MET A 1 8.90 27.43 -0.05
N GLY A 2 8.85 26.88 -1.28
CA GLY A 2 8.06 25.68 -1.59
C GLY A 2 8.40 24.41 -0.79
N LEU A 3 9.68 24.11 -0.56
CA LEU A 3 10.07 22.90 0.20
C LEU A 3 9.57 22.94 1.65
N ILE A 4 9.68 24.09 2.30
CA ILE A 4 9.19 24.25 3.69
C ILE A 4 7.67 24.08 3.73
N GLY A 5 6.95 24.63 2.76
CA GLY A 5 5.51 24.46 2.64
C GLY A 5 5.09 23.00 2.49
N ILE A 6 5.81 22.22 1.68
CA ILE A 6 5.58 20.80 1.52
C ILE A 6 5.83 20.03 2.82
N LEU A 7 6.94 20.29 3.52
CA LEU A 7 7.26 19.62 4.78
C LEU A 7 6.22 19.92 5.87
N VAL A 8 5.79 21.19 5.97
CA VAL A 8 4.73 21.59 6.92
C VAL A 8 3.40 20.93 6.57
N ALA A 9 3.02 20.88 5.29
CA ALA A 9 1.80 20.23 4.85
C ALA A 9 1.82 18.71 5.14
N LEU A 10 2.96 18.04 4.92
CA LEU A 10 3.12 16.62 5.26
C LEU A 10 3.05 16.39 6.77
N ALA A 11 3.69 17.24 7.57
CA ALA A 11 3.61 17.17 9.02
C ALA A 11 2.17 17.37 9.51
N LEU A 12 1.44 18.35 8.95
CA LEU A 12 0.03 18.60 9.23
C LEU A 12 -0.84 17.37 8.87
N LEU A 13 -0.60 16.78 7.69
CA LEU A 13 -1.31 15.58 7.25
C LEU A 13 -1.11 14.42 8.23
N MET A 14 0.14 14.14 8.59
CA MET A 14 0.46 13.09 9.56
C MET A 14 -0.19 13.37 10.92
N TRP A 15 -0.08 14.57 11.41
CA TRP A 15 -0.63 14.95 12.71
C TRP A 15 -2.16 14.79 12.77
N LEU A 16 -2.88 15.26 11.73
CA LEU A 16 -4.34 15.11 11.65
C LEU A 16 -4.77 13.65 11.44
N ALA A 17 -4.01 12.87 10.66
CA ALA A 17 -4.26 11.44 10.50
C ALA A 17 -4.12 10.68 11.83
N TYR A 18 -3.09 10.99 12.63
CA TYR A 18 -2.96 10.41 13.99
C TYR A 18 -4.05 10.88 14.97
N ARG A 19 -4.68 12.01 14.71
CA ARG A 19 -5.87 12.49 15.43
C ARG A 19 -7.15 11.76 15.02
N GLY A 20 -7.10 10.85 14.06
CA GLY A 20 -8.24 10.08 13.58
C GLY A 20 -9.08 10.75 12.51
N TRP A 21 -8.59 11.85 11.91
CA TRP A 21 -9.27 12.49 10.80
C TRP A 21 -9.15 11.64 9.53
N SER A 22 -10.20 11.62 8.72
CA SER A 22 -10.18 10.91 7.44
C SER A 22 -9.15 11.50 6.50
N ILE A 23 -8.28 10.65 5.95
CA ILE A 23 -7.25 11.05 4.98
C ILE A 23 -7.88 11.74 3.75
N LEU A 24 -9.08 11.32 3.34
CA LEU A 24 -9.81 11.96 2.23
C LEU A 24 -10.12 13.43 2.48
N MET A 25 -10.31 13.83 3.75
CA MET A 25 -10.52 15.24 4.14
C MET A 25 -9.20 15.97 4.39
N VAL A 26 -8.24 15.26 4.97
CA VAL A 26 -6.95 15.86 5.37
C VAL A 26 -6.05 16.13 4.16
N ALA A 27 -6.05 15.26 3.14
CA ALA A 27 -5.21 15.43 1.97
C ALA A 27 -5.49 16.72 1.20
N PRO A 28 -6.76 17.09 0.90
CA PRO A 28 -7.09 18.41 0.33
C PRO A 28 -6.63 19.58 1.21
N ILE A 29 -6.85 19.49 2.51
CA ILE A 29 -6.45 20.56 3.47
C ILE A 29 -4.94 20.73 3.46
N ALA A 30 -4.18 19.65 3.52
CA ALA A 30 -2.72 19.69 3.48
C ALA A 30 -2.20 20.25 2.14
N GLY A 31 -2.83 19.86 1.02
CA GLY A 31 -2.49 20.42 -0.31
C GLY A 31 -2.72 21.92 -0.40
N LEU A 32 -3.85 22.40 0.12
CA LEU A 32 -4.14 23.85 0.19
C LEU A 32 -3.18 24.58 1.13
N ALA A 33 -2.83 23.98 2.27
CA ALA A 33 -1.83 24.56 3.19
C ALA A 33 -0.46 24.71 2.50
N ALA A 34 -0.04 23.72 1.71
CA ALA A 34 1.19 23.80 0.92
C ALA A 34 1.14 24.94 -0.09
N ALA A 35 0.01 25.12 -0.80
CA ALA A 35 -0.19 26.19 -1.77
C ALA A 35 -0.13 27.58 -1.12
N ILE A 36 -0.78 27.76 0.04
CA ILE A 36 -0.77 29.01 0.80
C ILE A 36 0.67 29.36 1.22
N LEU A 37 1.41 28.39 1.76
CA LEU A 37 2.79 28.59 2.21
C LEU A 37 3.76 28.85 1.05
N ALA A 38 3.43 28.35 -0.16
CA ALA A 38 4.19 28.62 -1.38
C ALA A 38 3.87 30.02 -1.97
N GLY A 39 2.81 30.71 -1.50
CA GLY A 39 2.36 31.98 -2.05
C GLY A 39 1.58 31.84 -3.37
N GLU A 40 1.06 30.65 -3.65
CA GLU A 40 0.34 30.35 -4.87
C GLU A 40 -1.15 30.67 -4.73
N PRO A 41 -1.85 31.03 -5.83
CA PRO A 41 -3.29 31.30 -5.79
C PRO A 41 -4.09 30.03 -5.47
N ILE A 42 -4.76 30.04 -4.32
CA ILE A 42 -5.46 28.88 -3.74
C ILE A 42 -6.46 28.27 -4.72
N LEU A 43 -7.28 29.10 -5.35
CA LEU A 43 -8.34 28.63 -6.27
C LEU A 43 -7.75 27.98 -7.53
N ALA A 44 -6.67 28.53 -8.06
CA ALA A 44 -5.98 27.95 -9.21
C ALA A 44 -5.33 26.61 -8.85
N HIS A 45 -4.67 26.52 -7.69
CA HIS A 45 -4.12 25.26 -7.20
C HIS A 45 -5.20 24.19 -6.98
N TRP A 46 -6.33 24.56 -6.43
CA TRP A 46 -7.44 23.65 -6.23
C TRP A 46 -7.97 23.13 -7.57
N THR A 47 -8.32 24.01 -8.51
CA THR A 47 -9.00 23.64 -9.75
C THR A 47 -8.08 23.09 -10.82
N GLN A 48 -6.83 23.56 -10.89
CA GLN A 48 -5.90 23.22 -11.99
C GLN A 48 -4.83 22.20 -11.60
N THR A 49 -4.53 22.06 -10.31
CA THR A 49 -3.49 21.12 -9.85
C THR A 49 -4.08 19.96 -9.07
N PHE A 50 -4.80 20.24 -7.98
CA PHE A 50 -5.32 19.21 -7.09
C PHE A 50 -6.41 18.36 -7.76
N MET A 51 -7.46 18.99 -8.29
CA MET A 51 -8.59 18.26 -8.87
C MET A 51 -8.19 17.41 -10.09
N PRO A 52 -7.43 17.93 -11.08
CA PRO A 52 -6.97 17.11 -12.19
C PRO A 52 -6.00 16.01 -11.77
N GLY A 53 -5.16 16.26 -10.75
CA GLY A 53 -4.26 15.25 -10.18
C GLY A 53 -5.04 14.10 -9.52
N ALA A 54 -6.01 14.44 -8.69
CA ALA A 54 -6.90 13.48 -8.03
C ALA A 54 -7.73 12.68 -9.05
N ALA A 55 -8.30 13.35 -10.05
CA ALA A 55 -9.08 12.70 -11.10
C ALA A 55 -8.22 11.72 -11.93
N ARG A 56 -7.00 12.12 -12.30
CA ARG A 56 -6.06 11.24 -13.00
C ARG A 56 -5.69 10.02 -12.15
N PHE A 57 -5.40 10.21 -10.88
CA PHE A 57 -5.08 9.11 -9.97
C PHE A 57 -6.25 8.11 -9.88
N VAL A 58 -7.47 8.61 -9.68
CA VAL A 58 -8.66 7.76 -9.63
C VAL A 58 -8.85 7.03 -10.93
N ALA A 59 -8.81 7.71 -12.08
CA ALA A 59 -8.99 7.09 -13.40
C ALA A 59 -7.96 5.98 -13.67
N GLN A 60 -6.70 6.20 -13.28
CA GLN A 60 -5.61 5.24 -13.49
C GLN A 60 -5.74 4.01 -12.59
N TRP A 61 -6.13 4.19 -11.33
CA TRP A 61 -6.10 3.11 -10.33
C TRP A 61 -7.45 2.49 -10.03
N PHE A 62 -8.56 3.14 -10.42
CA PHE A 62 -9.92 2.65 -10.16
C PHE A 62 -10.17 1.22 -10.66
N PRO A 63 -9.76 0.81 -11.88
CA PRO A 63 -9.98 -0.56 -12.34
C PRO A 63 -9.26 -1.59 -11.45
N ILE A 64 -8.04 -1.29 -11.01
CA ILE A 64 -7.26 -2.17 -10.14
C ILE A 64 -7.91 -2.28 -8.76
N PHE A 65 -8.37 -1.17 -8.18
CA PHE A 65 -9.07 -1.18 -6.89
C PHE A 65 -10.40 -1.93 -6.97
N LEU A 66 -11.18 -1.70 -8.04
CA LEU A 66 -12.45 -2.38 -8.24
C LEU A 66 -12.27 -3.89 -8.40
N LEU A 67 -11.39 -4.31 -9.30
CA LEU A 67 -11.13 -5.73 -9.56
C LEU A 67 -10.46 -6.41 -8.37
N GLY A 68 -9.53 -5.72 -7.70
CA GLY A 68 -8.88 -6.21 -6.49
C GLY A 68 -9.88 -6.40 -5.34
N GLY A 69 -10.79 -5.45 -5.15
CA GLY A 69 -11.86 -5.54 -4.15
C GLY A 69 -12.82 -6.70 -4.45
N LEU A 70 -13.23 -6.85 -5.71
CA LEU A 70 -14.06 -7.96 -6.15
C LEU A 70 -13.35 -9.31 -5.93
N PHE A 71 -12.09 -9.42 -6.33
CA PHE A 71 -11.28 -10.62 -6.11
C PHE A 71 -11.16 -10.95 -4.63
N GLY A 72 -10.84 -9.96 -3.79
CA GLY A 72 -10.75 -10.15 -2.33
C GLY A 72 -12.06 -10.64 -1.74
N LYS A 73 -13.20 -10.08 -2.18
CA LYS A 73 -14.54 -10.51 -1.75
C LYS A 73 -14.84 -11.94 -2.17
N LEU A 74 -14.56 -12.32 -3.41
CA LEU A 74 -14.74 -13.70 -3.89
C LEU A 74 -13.89 -14.70 -3.12
N MET A 75 -12.63 -14.34 -2.82
CA MET A 75 -11.72 -15.17 -2.02
C MET A 75 -12.22 -15.35 -0.58
N ASP A 76 -12.85 -14.33 0.01
CA ASP A 76 -13.45 -14.40 1.34
C ASP A 76 -14.71 -15.26 1.33
N ASP A 77 -15.64 -14.99 0.42
CA ASP A 77 -16.92 -15.70 0.30
C ASP A 77 -16.73 -17.20 -0.06
N SER A 78 -15.69 -17.53 -0.83
CA SER A 78 -15.33 -18.92 -1.13
C SER A 78 -14.69 -19.69 0.03
N GLY A 79 -14.35 -19.00 1.13
CA GLY A 79 -13.62 -19.58 2.25
C GLY A 79 -12.13 -19.84 1.96
N SER A 80 -11.63 -19.41 0.80
CA SER A 80 -10.22 -19.61 0.42
C SER A 80 -9.27 -18.91 1.36
N ILE A 81 -9.62 -17.68 1.79
CA ILE A 81 -8.82 -16.92 2.78
C ILE A 81 -8.74 -17.67 4.12
N ALA A 82 -9.85 -18.22 4.60
CA ALA A 82 -9.90 -19.00 5.84
C ALA A 82 -9.04 -20.26 5.72
N SER A 83 -9.10 -20.95 4.58
CA SER A 83 -8.31 -22.15 4.31
C SER A 83 -6.82 -21.87 4.28
N ILE A 84 -6.39 -20.78 3.62
CA ILE A 84 -4.98 -20.34 3.60
C ILE A 84 -4.51 -19.97 5.01
N ALA A 85 -5.28 -19.19 5.74
CA ALA A 85 -4.95 -18.81 7.12
C ALA A 85 -4.82 -20.02 8.03
N LYS A 86 -5.74 -20.99 7.92
CA LYS A 86 -5.71 -22.26 8.67
C LYS A 86 -4.44 -23.06 8.32
N TYR A 87 -4.17 -23.25 7.04
CA TYR A 87 -2.97 -23.99 6.58
C TYR A 87 -1.68 -23.37 7.11
N LEU A 88 -1.54 -22.04 7.01
CA LEU A 88 -0.35 -21.34 7.52
C LEU A 88 -0.23 -21.46 9.05
N THR A 89 -1.35 -21.37 9.76
CA THR A 89 -1.36 -21.51 11.22
C THR A 89 -1.00 -22.93 11.66
N GLU A 90 -1.48 -23.95 10.97
CA GLU A 90 -1.16 -25.36 11.25
C GLU A 90 0.30 -25.69 10.95
N ARG A 91 0.86 -25.14 9.87
CA ARG A 91 2.26 -25.43 9.47
C ARG A 91 3.29 -24.66 10.27
N LEU A 92 3.05 -23.39 10.56
CA LEU A 92 4.02 -22.50 11.22
C LEU A 92 3.75 -22.30 12.71
N GLY A 93 2.55 -22.68 13.15
CA GLY A 93 2.08 -22.53 14.52
C GLY A 93 1.65 -21.10 14.85
N THR A 94 0.77 -20.97 15.86
CA THR A 94 0.24 -19.66 16.30
C THR A 94 1.32 -18.74 16.86
N LYS A 95 2.39 -19.29 17.42
CA LYS A 95 3.54 -18.50 17.94
C LYS A 95 4.29 -17.73 16.85
N ARG A 96 4.17 -18.13 15.58
CA ARG A 96 4.87 -17.50 14.44
C ARG A 96 3.91 -16.76 13.50
N THR A 97 2.72 -16.42 13.95
CA THR A 97 1.69 -15.75 13.14
C THR A 97 2.20 -14.47 12.46
N ILE A 98 2.94 -13.64 13.19
CA ILE A 98 3.54 -12.41 12.62
C ILE A 98 4.47 -12.78 11.46
N LEU A 99 5.37 -13.73 11.66
CA LEU A 99 6.28 -14.20 10.61
C LEU A 99 5.52 -14.78 9.40
N SER A 100 4.46 -15.55 9.66
CA SER A 100 3.62 -16.13 8.59
C SER A 100 2.97 -15.06 7.73
N VAL A 101 2.43 -14.01 8.33
CA VAL A 101 1.83 -12.90 7.60
C VAL A 101 2.89 -12.11 6.82
N VAL A 102 4.06 -11.86 7.42
CA VAL A 102 5.20 -11.21 6.73
C VAL A 102 5.63 -12.01 5.51
N LEU A 103 5.83 -13.33 5.66
CA LEU A 103 6.25 -14.19 4.55
C LEU A 103 5.18 -14.29 3.46
N ALA A 104 3.91 -14.43 3.83
CA ALA A 104 2.80 -14.43 2.86
C ALA A 104 2.75 -13.12 2.07
N SER A 105 2.89 -11.98 2.77
CA SER A 105 2.94 -10.66 2.13
C SER A 105 4.15 -10.55 1.18
N ALA A 106 5.32 -11.04 1.59
CA ALA A 106 6.53 -11.02 0.79
C ALA A 106 6.39 -11.88 -0.48
N ILE A 107 5.90 -13.11 -0.35
CA ILE A 107 5.73 -14.03 -1.49
C ILE A 107 4.76 -13.43 -2.51
N VAL A 108 3.63 -12.90 -2.08
CA VAL A 108 2.63 -12.28 -2.95
C VAL A 108 3.21 -11.08 -3.69
N THR A 109 3.94 -10.21 -2.97
CA THR A 109 4.53 -9.00 -3.55
C THR A 109 5.68 -9.32 -4.50
N TYR A 110 6.60 -10.22 -4.13
CA TYR A 110 7.65 -10.69 -5.04
C TYR A 110 7.11 -11.47 -6.24
N GLY A 111 5.96 -12.14 -6.09
CA GLY A 111 5.23 -12.79 -7.18
C GLY A 111 4.66 -11.83 -8.22
N GLY A 112 4.84 -10.51 -8.05
CA GLY A 112 4.41 -9.50 -9.00
C GLY A 112 2.99 -8.99 -8.79
N VAL A 113 2.32 -9.42 -7.72
CA VAL A 113 0.99 -8.92 -7.38
C VAL A 113 1.13 -7.48 -6.84
N SER A 114 0.38 -6.56 -7.44
CA SER A 114 0.32 -5.19 -6.92
C SER A 114 -0.04 -5.18 -5.45
N VAL A 115 0.70 -4.41 -4.65
CA VAL A 115 0.46 -4.27 -3.21
C VAL A 115 -0.98 -3.85 -2.92
N PHE A 116 -1.55 -2.96 -3.74
CA PHE A 116 -2.94 -2.53 -3.60
C PHE A 116 -3.93 -3.69 -3.74
N VAL A 117 -3.70 -4.62 -4.65
CA VAL A 117 -4.52 -5.83 -4.82
C VAL A 117 -4.25 -6.83 -3.68
N ALA A 118 -2.99 -7.00 -3.32
CA ALA A 118 -2.58 -7.91 -2.25
C ALA A 118 -3.28 -7.61 -0.93
N PHE A 119 -3.49 -6.35 -0.59
CA PHE A 119 -4.18 -5.95 0.65
C PHE A 119 -5.60 -6.52 0.77
N PHE A 120 -6.34 -6.64 -0.33
CA PHE A 120 -7.70 -7.19 -0.29
C PHE A 120 -7.74 -8.65 0.18
N VAL A 121 -6.65 -9.39 0.00
CA VAL A 121 -6.50 -10.78 0.46
C VAL A 121 -5.73 -10.85 1.78
N LEU A 122 -4.64 -10.10 1.91
CA LEU A 122 -3.76 -10.15 3.08
C LEU A 122 -4.44 -9.64 4.35
N VAL A 123 -5.25 -8.58 4.27
CA VAL A 123 -5.91 -8.01 5.45
C VAL A 123 -6.90 -9.00 6.08
N PRO A 124 -7.90 -9.57 5.37
CA PRO A 124 -8.81 -10.53 5.98
C PRO A 124 -8.10 -11.81 6.43
N MET A 125 -7.08 -12.29 5.70
CA MET A 125 -6.26 -13.42 6.13
C MET A 125 -5.53 -13.13 7.45
N ALA A 126 -4.84 -11.99 7.53
CA ALA A 126 -4.14 -11.58 8.75
C ALA A 126 -5.09 -11.40 9.93
N GLN A 127 -6.30 -10.87 9.70
CA GLN A 127 -7.33 -10.73 10.76
C GLN A 127 -7.69 -12.09 11.37
N GLN A 128 -7.89 -13.11 10.55
CA GLN A 128 -8.21 -14.45 11.03
C GLN A 128 -7.04 -15.06 11.80
N MET A 129 -5.81 -14.94 11.27
CA MET A 129 -4.60 -15.45 11.91
C MET A 129 -4.30 -14.75 13.24
N PHE A 130 -4.43 -13.43 13.30
CA PHE A 130 -4.23 -12.65 14.53
C PHE A 130 -5.27 -12.99 15.59
N LYS A 131 -6.54 -13.19 15.18
CA LYS A 131 -7.60 -13.64 16.07
C LYS A 131 -7.32 -15.03 16.64
N ALA A 132 -6.85 -15.97 15.80
CA ALA A 132 -6.52 -17.32 16.24
C ALA A 132 -5.29 -17.40 17.16
N ALA A 133 -4.39 -16.44 17.05
CA ALA A 133 -3.15 -16.35 17.86
C ALA A 133 -3.28 -15.41 19.08
N ASP A 134 -4.44 -14.80 19.29
CA ASP A 134 -4.70 -13.78 20.32
C ASP A 134 -3.74 -12.59 20.27
N ILE A 135 -3.39 -12.16 19.04
CA ILE A 135 -2.50 -11.02 18.81
C ILE A 135 -3.34 -9.75 18.60
N PRO A 136 -2.96 -8.63 19.24
CA PRO A 136 -3.68 -7.36 19.07
C PRO A 136 -3.71 -6.90 17.62
N ARG A 137 -4.90 -6.60 17.08
CA ARG A 137 -5.12 -6.15 15.68
C ARG A 137 -4.33 -4.91 15.30
N ARG A 138 -3.97 -4.06 16.28
CA ARG A 138 -3.17 -2.84 16.06
C ARG A 138 -1.78 -3.11 15.46
N LEU A 139 -1.25 -4.33 15.61
CA LEU A 139 0.05 -4.73 15.04
C LEU A 139 -0.07 -5.21 13.58
N MET A 140 -1.28 -5.47 13.11
CA MET A 140 -1.51 -6.03 11.77
C MET A 140 -1.03 -5.12 10.63
N PRO A 141 -1.31 -3.79 10.63
CA PRO A 141 -0.81 -2.91 9.56
C PRO A 141 0.71 -2.91 9.46
N ALA A 142 1.40 -2.86 10.62
CA ALA A 142 2.87 -2.91 10.66
C ALA A 142 3.41 -4.25 10.16
N THR A 143 2.75 -5.36 10.49
CA THR A 143 3.12 -6.70 10.06
C THR A 143 2.99 -6.88 8.54
N ILE A 144 1.85 -6.46 7.97
CA ILE A 144 1.64 -6.51 6.53
C ILE A 144 2.60 -5.54 5.82
N GLY A 145 2.78 -4.33 6.38
CA GLY A 145 3.71 -3.35 5.84
C GLY A 145 5.14 -3.86 5.80
N LEU A 146 5.60 -4.54 6.85
CA LEU A 146 6.93 -5.15 6.88
C LEU A 146 7.13 -6.16 5.74
N GLY A 147 6.13 -6.98 5.42
CA GLY A 147 6.23 -7.96 4.34
C GLY A 147 6.03 -7.38 2.95
N ALA A 148 5.21 -6.34 2.79
CA ALA A 148 4.79 -5.84 1.49
C ALA A 148 5.49 -4.55 1.03
N PHE A 149 5.99 -3.72 1.95
CA PHE A 149 6.49 -2.37 1.65
C PHE A 149 7.97 -2.13 2.00
N THR A 150 8.65 -3.06 2.66
CA THR A 150 10.04 -2.87 3.06
C THR A 150 10.99 -3.57 2.09
N PHE A 151 11.55 -4.71 2.48
CA PHE A 151 12.51 -5.45 1.66
C PHE A 151 11.95 -5.93 0.31
N THR A 152 10.64 -6.10 0.19
CA THR A 152 9.98 -6.49 -1.06
C THR A 152 9.82 -5.34 -2.06
N MET A 153 10.00 -4.10 -1.63
CA MET A 153 10.07 -2.94 -2.52
C MET A 153 11.45 -2.80 -3.18
N THR A 154 12.42 -3.57 -2.74
CA THR A 154 13.71 -3.68 -3.41
C THR A 154 13.55 -4.51 -4.68
N ALA A 155 13.95 -3.94 -5.81
CA ALA A 155 13.90 -4.62 -7.10
C ALA A 155 14.96 -5.72 -7.17
N LEU A 156 14.59 -6.96 -6.86
CA LEU A 156 15.49 -8.09 -7.07
C LEU A 156 15.56 -8.44 -8.56
N PRO A 157 16.76 -8.67 -9.12
CA PRO A 157 16.91 -9.06 -10.50
C PRO A 157 16.11 -10.31 -10.84
N GLY A 158 15.42 -10.27 -11.99
CA GLY A 158 14.63 -11.41 -12.48
C GLY A 158 13.27 -11.62 -11.83
N THR A 159 12.86 -10.78 -10.87
CA THR A 159 11.51 -10.86 -10.32
C THR A 159 10.48 -10.13 -11.19
N PRO A 160 9.22 -10.61 -11.27
CA PRO A 160 8.14 -9.93 -11.97
C PRO A 160 7.59 -8.72 -11.18
N ALA A 161 8.34 -8.21 -10.20
CA ALA A 161 7.94 -7.08 -9.38
C ALA A 161 7.73 -5.81 -10.21
N ILE A 162 6.74 -5.01 -9.85
CA ILE A 162 6.39 -3.75 -10.53
C ILE A 162 7.58 -2.79 -10.54
N GLN A 163 8.42 -2.81 -9.51
CA GLN A 163 9.63 -2.01 -9.39
C GLN A 163 10.65 -2.30 -10.50
N ASN A 164 10.67 -3.52 -11.03
CA ASN A 164 11.46 -3.87 -12.21
C ASN A 164 10.77 -3.43 -13.50
N ALA A 165 9.45 -3.55 -13.58
CA ALA A 165 8.69 -3.29 -14.80
C ALA A 165 8.55 -1.81 -15.14
N ILE A 166 8.35 -0.93 -14.14
CA ILE A 166 8.12 0.50 -14.36
C ILE A 166 9.30 1.19 -15.07
N PRO A 167 10.58 0.98 -14.72
CA PRO A 167 11.70 1.65 -15.34
C PRO A 167 12.00 1.18 -16.78
N MET A 168 11.60 -0.04 -17.14
CA MET A 168 11.98 -0.66 -18.43
C MET A 168 11.68 0.22 -19.65
N PRO A 169 10.44 0.75 -19.84
CA PRO A 169 10.10 1.53 -21.03
C PRO A 169 10.78 2.91 -21.05
N PHE A 170 11.19 3.44 -19.90
CA PHE A 170 11.79 4.78 -19.79
C PHE A 170 13.31 4.77 -19.94
N PHE A 171 13.95 3.73 -19.43
CA PHE A 171 15.42 3.62 -19.37
C PHE A 171 15.99 2.52 -20.25
N GLY A 172 15.16 1.79 -21.00
CA GLY A 172 15.60 0.67 -21.84
C GLY A 172 16.23 -0.47 -21.03
N THR A 173 15.87 -0.59 -19.76
CA THR A 173 16.37 -1.66 -18.87
C THR A 173 15.56 -2.93 -19.06
N ASN A 174 15.98 -4.02 -18.42
CA ASN A 174 15.25 -5.28 -18.37
C ASN A 174 15.12 -5.76 -16.92
N ALA A 175 14.39 -6.88 -16.70
CA ALA A 175 14.17 -7.41 -15.38
C ALA A 175 15.45 -7.82 -14.62
N PHE A 176 16.56 -7.96 -15.30
CA PHE A 176 17.87 -8.31 -14.72
C PHE A 176 18.82 -7.13 -14.60
N ALA A 177 18.35 -5.91 -14.87
CA ALA A 177 19.15 -4.72 -14.67
C ALA A 177 19.52 -4.55 -13.18
N ALA A 178 20.67 -3.95 -12.92
CA ALA A 178 21.21 -3.70 -11.59
C ALA A 178 21.34 -4.98 -10.69
N PRO A 179 22.11 -5.99 -11.14
CA PRO A 179 22.17 -7.28 -10.45
C PRO A 179 22.85 -7.25 -9.08
N VAL A 180 23.41 -6.12 -8.66
CA VAL A 180 24.20 -5.97 -7.41
C VAL A 180 23.57 -4.95 -6.43
N LEU A 181 22.40 -4.39 -6.76
CA LEU A 181 21.71 -3.44 -5.87
C LEU A 181 20.76 -4.13 -4.92
#